data_941bd8b8e4acd6be2af06488efd8e18c
#
_entry.id   941bd8b8e4acd6be2af06488efd8e18c
#
_cell.length_a   1.000
_cell.length_b   1.000
_cell.length_c   1.000
_cell.angle_alpha   90.00
_cell.angle_beta   90.00
_cell.angle_gamma   90.00
#
_symmetry.space_group_name_H-M   'P 1'
#
loop_
_entity.id
_entity.type
_entity.pdbx_description
1 polymer ?
#
loop_
_entity_poly.entity_id
_entity_poly.type
_entity_poly.pdbx_seq_one_letter_code
_entity_poly.pdbx_strand_id
1 'polypeptide(L)'
;MTSHDNGSIDSFDVAAANKELLQESLDEALEQTQTLDGILDDIEAGRKFSGDLVFAISGLTRLLSKISTTDGYQSLGIIGHRLDDYFSALKDLSAKVMADLRKFVEVLEDLLDNPSSISTDASEIVRSLPAKGGFDGNDIEVRSIEVLLVMLPGTATRYVERELQQCGYRVSLVSNVFDALPTIVRT
;
A
#
# COMPACT_ATOMS: atom_id res chain seq x y z
N MET A 1 53.42 18.39 21.55
CA MET A 1 52.91 18.15 20.21
C MET A 1 52.21 16.80 20.27
N THR A 2 50.92 16.83 20.58
CA THR A 2 50.08 15.65 20.63
C THR A 2 49.03 15.80 19.52
N SER A 3 49.23 15.08 18.44
CA SER A 3 48.27 14.99 17.34
C SER A 3 47.06 14.16 17.81
N HIS A 4 45.90 14.77 17.80
CA HIS A 4 44.62 14.08 17.89
C HIS A 4 44.33 13.44 16.53
N ASP A 5 44.47 12.12 16.47
CA ASP A 5 43.87 11.29 15.46
C ASP A 5 42.54 10.76 16.03
N ASN A 6 41.45 11.45 15.73
CA ASN A 6 40.13 11.07 16.23
C ASN A 6 39.07 11.40 15.15
N GLY A 7 38.95 10.62 14.10
CA GLY A 7 38.01 10.97 13.05
C GLY A 7 37.59 9.85 12.06
N SER A 8 38.14 8.63 12.18
CA SER A 8 37.91 7.61 11.15
C SER A 8 37.23 6.32 11.63
N ILE A 9 37.01 6.14 12.92
CA ILE A 9 36.51 4.85 13.45
C ILE A 9 34.97 4.84 13.55
N ASP A 10 34.32 6.00 13.82
CA ASP A 10 32.87 6.05 14.09
C ASP A 10 31.97 5.85 12.86
N SER A 11 32.39 6.23 11.66
CA SER A 11 31.51 6.19 10.48
C SER A 11 31.33 4.78 9.87
N PHE A 12 32.33 3.93 9.99
CA PHE A 12 32.26 2.55 9.51
C PHE A 12 31.39 1.67 10.41
N ASP A 13 31.40 1.92 11.70
CA ASP A 13 30.61 1.17 12.69
C ASP A 13 29.13 1.47 12.59
N VAL A 14 28.77 2.74 12.41
CA VAL A 14 27.38 3.18 12.26
C VAL A 14 26.72 2.63 10.99
N ALA A 15 27.43 2.59 9.87
CA ALA A 15 26.88 2.06 8.62
C ALA A 15 26.65 0.54 8.69
N ALA A 16 27.58 -0.19 9.33
CA ALA A 16 27.44 -1.62 9.56
C ALA A 16 26.26 -1.91 10.50
N ALA A 17 26.14 -1.18 11.61
CA ALA A 17 25.04 -1.32 12.55
C ALA A 17 23.65 -1.01 11.90
N ASN A 18 23.58 0.03 11.07
CA ASN A 18 22.34 0.36 10.35
C ASN A 18 21.92 -0.74 9.35
N LYS A 19 22.91 -1.36 8.69
CA LYS A 19 22.64 -2.48 7.77
C LYS A 19 22.14 -3.71 8.52
N GLU A 20 22.70 -4.01 9.68
CA GLU A 20 22.29 -5.12 10.53
C GLU A 20 20.85 -4.89 11.05
N LEU A 21 20.55 -3.70 11.58
CA LEU A 21 19.21 -3.32 12.03
C LEU A 21 18.16 -3.39 10.91
N LEU A 22 18.54 -3.02 9.68
CA LEU A 22 17.66 -3.13 8.53
C LEU A 22 17.38 -4.61 8.21
N GLN A 23 18.44 -5.46 8.22
CA GLN A 23 18.27 -6.89 7.96
C GLN A 23 17.37 -7.54 9.02
N GLU A 24 17.60 -7.26 10.30
CA GLU A 24 16.74 -7.72 11.39
C GLU A 24 15.27 -7.29 11.18
N SER A 25 15.05 -6.04 10.73
CA SER A 25 13.70 -5.54 10.48
C SER A 25 13.03 -6.22 9.28
N LEU A 26 13.80 -6.60 8.24
CA LEU A 26 13.29 -7.36 7.09
C LEU A 26 12.95 -8.80 7.49
N ASP A 27 13.81 -9.44 8.28
CA ASP A 27 13.60 -10.81 8.80
C ASP A 27 12.33 -10.84 9.72
N GLU A 28 12.17 -9.82 10.59
CA GLU A 28 10.97 -9.66 11.40
C GLU A 28 9.71 -9.46 10.54
N ALA A 29 9.80 -8.68 9.47
CA ALA A 29 8.66 -8.46 8.56
C ALA A 29 8.26 -9.76 7.85
N LEU A 30 9.22 -10.57 7.44
CA LEU A 30 8.97 -11.88 6.84
C LEU A 30 8.29 -12.82 7.85
N GLU A 31 8.78 -12.90 9.09
CA GLU A 31 8.18 -13.71 10.15
C GLU A 31 6.73 -13.26 10.45
N GLN A 32 6.48 -11.95 10.51
CA GLN A 32 5.13 -11.42 10.72
C GLN A 32 4.21 -11.71 9.53
N THR A 33 4.72 -11.69 8.29
CA THR A 33 3.96 -12.06 7.09
C THR A 33 3.57 -13.53 7.11
N GLN A 34 4.48 -14.43 7.45
CA GLN A 34 4.22 -15.86 7.62
C GLN A 34 3.24 -16.14 8.78
N THR A 35 3.35 -15.37 9.86
CA THR A 35 2.40 -15.45 10.97
C THR A 35 1.00 -15.04 10.52
N LEU A 36 0.88 -14.00 9.69
CA LEU A 36 -0.39 -13.57 9.11
C LEU A 36 -1.00 -14.68 8.25
N ASP A 37 -0.21 -15.37 7.40
CA ASP A 37 -0.70 -16.51 6.61
C ASP A 37 -1.24 -17.64 7.49
N GLY A 38 -0.52 -18.00 8.55
CA GLY A 38 -0.97 -18.98 9.53
C GLY A 38 -2.26 -18.57 10.26
N ILE A 39 -2.46 -17.27 10.51
CA ILE A 39 -3.73 -16.76 11.08
C ILE A 39 -4.87 -16.90 10.08
N LEU A 40 -4.64 -16.65 8.79
CA LEU A 40 -5.65 -16.85 7.75
C LEU A 40 -6.07 -18.32 7.67
N ASP A 41 -5.12 -19.26 7.72
CA ASP A 41 -5.40 -20.69 7.79
C ASP A 41 -6.24 -21.07 9.04
N ASP A 42 -5.90 -20.51 10.18
CA ASP A 42 -6.60 -20.77 11.43
C ASP A 42 -8.04 -20.21 11.43
N ILE A 43 -8.27 -19.06 10.79
CA ILE A 43 -9.61 -18.48 10.62
C ILE A 43 -10.45 -19.37 9.69
N GLU A 44 -9.91 -19.79 8.55
CA GLU A 44 -10.61 -20.69 7.62
C GLU A 44 -10.97 -22.02 8.25
N ALA A 45 -10.12 -22.52 9.15
CA ALA A 45 -10.38 -23.73 9.94
C ALA A 45 -11.28 -23.51 11.17
N GLY A 46 -11.73 -22.28 11.43
CA GLY A 46 -12.56 -21.93 12.58
C GLY A 46 -11.83 -21.96 13.92
N ARG A 47 -10.50 -21.91 13.93
CA ARG A 47 -9.66 -21.97 15.14
C ARG A 47 -9.33 -20.61 15.73
N LYS A 48 -9.38 -19.53 14.93
CA LYS A 48 -9.11 -18.15 15.37
C LYS A 48 -10.22 -17.19 14.99
N PHE A 49 -10.20 -16.02 15.61
CA PHE A 49 -11.19 -14.95 15.40
C PHE A 49 -10.59 -13.80 14.61
N SER A 50 -11.45 -12.97 14.02
CA SER A 50 -11.04 -11.77 13.28
C SER A 50 -10.21 -10.76 14.08
N GLY A 51 -10.29 -10.79 15.41
CA GLY A 51 -9.47 -9.94 16.29
C GLY A 51 -7.97 -10.22 16.17
N ASP A 52 -7.57 -11.48 16.03
CA ASP A 52 -6.16 -11.85 15.85
C ASP A 52 -5.60 -11.28 14.55
N LEU A 53 -6.43 -11.24 13.49
CA LEU A 53 -6.10 -10.68 12.21
C LEU A 53 -5.85 -9.15 12.26
N VAL A 54 -6.66 -8.42 13.04
CA VAL A 54 -6.49 -6.97 13.25
C VAL A 54 -5.11 -6.68 13.85
N PHE A 55 -4.71 -7.41 14.87
CA PHE A 55 -3.39 -7.22 15.52
C PHE A 55 -2.24 -7.56 14.59
N ALA A 56 -2.34 -8.68 13.86
CA ALA A 56 -1.31 -9.10 12.91
C ALA A 56 -1.10 -8.09 11.79
N ILE A 57 -2.17 -7.64 11.14
CA ILE A 57 -2.10 -6.64 10.07
C ILE A 57 -1.56 -5.31 10.60
N SER A 58 -2.05 -4.81 11.74
CA SER A 58 -1.58 -3.55 12.32
C SER A 58 -0.10 -3.60 12.74
N GLY A 59 0.38 -4.74 13.23
CA GLY A 59 1.79 -4.95 13.53
C GLY A 59 2.66 -4.91 12.29
N LEU A 60 2.30 -5.70 11.28
CA LEU A 60 2.99 -5.81 10.02
C LEU A 60 3.04 -4.46 9.27
N THR A 61 1.91 -3.76 9.12
CA THR A 61 1.86 -2.49 8.40
C THR A 61 2.70 -1.40 9.07
N ARG A 62 2.77 -1.39 10.41
CA ARG A 62 3.66 -0.49 11.15
C ARG A 62 5.13 -0.80 10.89
N LEU A 63 5.50 -2.08 10.87
CA LEU A 63 6.87 -2.50 10.60
C LEU A 63 7.28 -2.15 9.16
N LEU A 64 6.43 -2.45 8.17
CA LEU A 64 6.66 -2.08 6.77
C LEU A 64 6.81 -0.56 6.59
N SER A 65 6.00 0.23 7.29
CA SER A 65 6.12 1.70 7.30
C SER A 65 7.47 2.16 7.85
N LYS A 66 7.98 1.53 8.92
CA LYS A 66 9.30 1.82 9.48
C LYS A 66 10.42 1.49 8.48
N ILE A 67 10.38 0.30 7.85
CA ILE A 67 11.38 -0.14 6.87
C ILE A 67 11.38 0.80 5.65
N SER A 68 10.23 1.27 5.21
CA SER A 68 10.06 2.13 4.04
C SER A 68 10.72 3.50 4.14
N THR A 69 11.16 3.91 5.33
CA THR A 69 11.96 5.14 5.52
C THR A 69 13.40 4.98 5.02
N THR A 70 13.83 3.75 4.74
CA THR A 70 15.15 3.45 4.19
C THR A 70 15.10 3.50 2.66
N ASP A 71 16.13 4.13 2.06
CA ASP A 71 16.24 4.22 0.60
C ASP A 71 16.25 2.84 -0.06
N GLY A 72 15.45 2.70 -1.10
CA GLY A 72 15.26 1.45 -1.83
C GLY A 72 14.11 0.56 -1.31
N TYR A 73 13.48 0.89 -0.16
CA TYR A 73 12.42 0.09 0.45
C TYR A 73 11.06 0.78 0.51
N GLN A 74 10.89 1.90 -0.19
CA GLN A 74 9.66 2.71 -0.18
C GLN A 74 8.42 1.93 -0.61
N SER A 75 8.57 0.95 -1.51
CA SER A 75 7.47 0.11 -1.99
C SER A 75 6.83 -0.72 -0.88
N LEU A 76 7.57 -1.16 0.12
CA LEU A 76 7.01 -1.88 1.28
C LEU A 76 6.02 -1.03 2.07
N GLY A 77 6.31 0.27 2.24
CA GLY A 77 5.37 1.21 2.87
C GLY A 77 4.09 1.39 2.05
N ILE A 78 4.20 1.47 0.72
CA ILE A 78 3.04 1.59 -0.17
C ILE A 78 2.16 0.33 -0.09
N ILE A 79 2.77 -0.86 -0.08
CA ILE A 79 2.06 -2.14 0.07
C ILE A 79 1.39 -2.23 1.44
N GLY A 80 2.11 -1.85 2.52
CA GLY A 80 1.57 -1.80 3.87
C GLY A 80 0.36 -0.88 3.98
N HIS A 81 0.43 0.33 3.42
CA HIS A 81 -0.72 1.24 3.35
C HIS A 81 -1.89 0.65 2.56
N ARG A 82 -1.60 -0.02 1.44
CA ARG A 82 -2.63 -0.67 0.63
C ARG A 82 -3.34 -1.78 1.40
N LEU A 83 -2.59 -2.59 2.16
CA LEU A 83 -3.13 -3.65 3.01
C LEU A 83 -4.00 -3.07 4.13
N ASP A 84 -3.54 -2.01 4.81
CA ASP A 84 -4.29 -1.33 5.87
C ASP A 84 -5.59 -0.72 5.34
N ASP A 85 -5.53 -0.01 4.22
CA ASP A 85 -6.68 0.57 3.54
C ASP A 85 -7.70 -0.50 3.09
N TYR A 86 -7.21 -1.62 2.54
CA TYR A 86 -8.05 -2.74 2.15
C TYR A 86 -8.77 -3.31 3.37
N PHE A 87 -8.01 -3.65 4.41
CA PHE A 87 -8.52 -4.27 5.61
C PHE A 87 -9.50 -3.38 6.39
N SER A 88 -9.19 -2.09 6.54
CA SER A 88 -10.03 -1.10 7.24
C SER A 88 -11.41 -0.91 6.59
N ALA A 89 -11.56 -1.26 5.32
CA ALA A 89 -12.81 -1.14 4.58
C ALA A 89 -13.70 -2.39 4.68
N LEU A 90 -13.18 -3.49 5.24
CA LEU A 90 -13.89 -4.77 5.30
C LEU A 90 -15.04 -4.73 6.30
N LYS A 91 -16.16 -5.34 5.91
CA LYS A 91 -17.32 -5.54 6.78
C LYS A 91 -17.43 -6.99 7.28
N ASP A 92 -16.89 -7.91 6.51
CA ASP A 92 -16.90 -9.36 6.81
C ASP A 92 -15.63 -10.02 6.23
N LEU A 93 -15.41 -11.27 6.59
CA LEU A 93 -14.33 -12.11 6.08
C LEU A 93 -14.87 -13.17 5.13
N SER A 94 -15.39 -12.74 3.99
CA SER A 94 -15.83 -13.65 2.93
C SER A 94 -14.66 -14.44 2.31
N ALA A 95 -14.95 -15.53 1.62
CA ALA A 95 -13.93 -16.33 0.92
C ALA A 95 -13.11 -15.49 -0.09
N LYS A 96 -13.74 -14.49 -0.72
CA LYS A 96 -13.05 -13.55 -1.60
C LYS A 96 -12.04 -12.69 -0.82
N VAL A 97 -12.46 -12.14 0.32
CA VAL A 97 -11.59 -11.33 1.19
C VAL A 97 -10.40 -12.16 1.66
N MET A 98 -10.61 -13.41 2.04
CA MET A 98 -9.53 -14.31 2.43
C MET A 98 -8.53 -14.53 1.29
N ALA A 99 -9.02 -14.77 0.06
CA ALA A 99 -8.17 -14.90 -1.12
C ALA A 99 -7.39 -13.61 -1.43
N ASP A 100 -8.03 -12.45 -1.27
CA ASP A 100 -7.41 -11.15 -1.46
C ASP A 100 -6.29 -10.88 -0.41
N LEU A 101 -6.51 -11.23 0.85
CA LEU A 101 -5.49 -11.11 1.91
C LEU A 101 -4.30 -12.04 1.66
N ARG A 102 -4.55 -13.28 1.18
CA ARG A 102 -3.46 -14.19 0.77
C ARG A 102 -2.63 -13.62 -0.37
N LYS A 103 -3.24 -12.87 -1.28
CA LYS A 103 -2.48 -12.20 -2.34
C LYS A 103 -1.51 -11.13 -1.80
N PHE A 104 -1.89 -10.41 -0.75
CA PHE A 104 -0.96 -9.51 -0.05
C PHE A 104 0.18 -10.28 0.60
N VAL A 105 -0.12 -11.40 1.28
CA VAL A 105 0.90 -12.26 1.90
C VAL A 105 1.89 -12.75 0.86
N GLU A 106 1.41 -13.35 -0.24
CA GLU A 106 2.24 -13.87 -1.34
C GLU A 106 3.20 -12.81 -1.88
N VAL A 107 2.69 -11.61 -2.16
CA VAL A 107 3.51 -10.51 -2.69
C VAL A 107 4.54 -10.03 -1.66
N LEU A 108 4.17 -9.96 -0.38
CA LEU A 108 5.10 -9.55 0.68
C LEU A 108 6.19 -10.60 0.91
N GLU A 109 5.88 -11.89 0.92
CA GLU A 109 6.85 -12.97 1.03
C GLU A 109 7.85 -12.93 -0.13
N ASP A 110 7.38 -12.84 -1.38
CA ASP A 110 8.24 -12.75 -2.56
C ASP A 110 9.21 -11.56 -2.50
N LEU A 111 8.76 -10.41 -2.01
CA LEU A 111 9.58 -9.21 -1.89
C LEU A 111 10.57 -9.27 -0.73
N LEU A 112 10.16 -9.83 0.40
CA LEU A 112 11.00 -9.93 1.59
C LEU A 112 12.06 -11.02 1.45
N ASP A 113 11.74 -12.13 0.77
CA ASP A 113 12.71 -13.18 0.43
C ASP A 113 13.74 -12.70 -0.60
N ASN A 114 13.37 -11.77 -1.49
CA ASN A 114 14.24 -11.22 -2.51
C ASN A 114 14.31 -9.68 -2.43
N PRO A 115 15.00 -9.12 -1.43
CA PRO A 115 15.05 -7.66 -1.20
C PRO A 115 15.59 -6.85 -2.38
N SER A 116 16.36 -7.47 -3.27
CA SER A 116 16.84 -6.84 -4.52
C SER A 116 15.71 -6.54 -5.53
N SER A 117 14.58 -7.22 -5.42
CA SER A 117 13.39 -6.99 -6.25
C SER A 117 12.53 -5.82 -5.76
N ILE A 118 12.73 -5.37 -4.52
CA ILE A 118 11.94 -4.29 -3.88
C ILE A 118 12.11 -2.95 -4.63
N SER A 119 13.28 -2.73 -5.24
CA SER A 119 13.57 -1.51 -6.03
C SER A 119 12.97 -1.54 -7.44
N THR A 120 12.43 -2.68 -7.89
CA THR A 120 11.75 -2.83 -9.17
C THR A 120 10.40 -2.14 -9.10
N ASP A 121 9.92 -1.62 -10.22
CA ASP A 121 8.76 -0.72 -10.36
C ASP A 121 7.58 -1.04 -9.40
N ALA A 122 7.56 -0.32 -8.26
CA ALA A 122 6.53 -0.44 -7.23
C ALA A 122 5.12 -0.27 -7.80
N SER A 123 4.97 0.43 -8.92
CA SER A 123 3.68 0.67 -9.57
C SER A 123 3.07 -0.58 -10.18
N GLU A 124 3.87 -1.50 -10.70
CA GLU A 124 3.42 -2.77 -11.25
C GLU A 124 2.95 -3.71 -10.11
N ILE A 125 3.74 -3.79 -9.05
CA ILE A 125 3.40 -4.56 -7.84
C ILE A 125 2.09 -4.08 -7.24
N VAL A 126 1.96 -2.76 -7.03
CA VAL A 126 0.76 -2.16 -6.43
C VAL A 126 -0.50 -2.37 -7.29
N ARG A 127 -0.36 -2.39 -8.63
CA ARG A 127 -1.48 -2.69 -9.55
C ARG A 127 -1.95 -4.14 -9.46
N SER A 128 -1.06 -5.07 -9.12
CA SER A 128 -1.41 -6.49 -8.96
C SER A 128 -2.15 -6.78 -7.65
N LEU A 129 -2.07 -5.88 -6.67
CA LEU A 129 -2.68 -6.05 -5.36
C LEU A 129 -4.19 -5.73 -5.39
N PRO A 130 -4.97 -6.43 -4.55
CA PRO A 130 -6.38 -6.14 -4.38
C PRO A 130 -6.64 -4.67 -4.04
N ALA A 131 -7.64 -4.09 -4.68
CA ALA A 131 -8.09 -2.75 -4.37
C ALA A 131 -9.16 -2.81 -3.27
N LYS A 132 -9.26 -1.72 -2.49
CA LYS A 132 -10.31 -1.51 -1.48
C LYS A 132 -11.64 -2.02 -2.00
N GLY A 133 -12.20 -3.03 -1.32
CA GLY A 133 -13.41 -3.73 -1.75
C GLY A 133 -14.63 -2.82 -1.76
N GLY A 134 -14.96 -2.35 -2.92
CA GLY A 134 -16.16 -1.62 -3.28
C GLY A 134 -16.57 -1.88 -4.72
N PHE A 135 -15.78 -2.70 -5.44
CA PHE A 135 -16.08 -3.10 -6.81
C PHE A 135 -16.07 -4.63 -6.93
N ASP A 136 -17.07 -5.29 -6.36
CA ASP A 136 -17.47 -6.56 -6.90
C ASP A 136 -18.14 -6.28 -8.25
N GLY A 137 -17.61 -6.87 -9.34
CA GLY A 137 -18.16 -6.71 -10.67
C GLY A 137 -19.62 -7.22 -10.82
N ASN A 138 -20.18 -7.83 -9.76
CA ASN A 138 -21.59 -8.21 -9.64
C ASN A 138 -22.42 -7.23 -8.81
N ASP A 139 -21.78 -6.32 -8.03
CA ASP A 139 -22.43 -5.20 -7.36
C ASP A 139 -22.27 -3.90 -8.19
N ILE A 140 -22.10 -4.04 -9.50
CA ILE A 140 -22.22 -2.89 -10.40
C ILE A 140 -23.71 -2.53 -10.51
N GLU A 141 -24.30 -1.95 -9.46
CA GLU A 141 -24.98 -0.69 -9.70
C GLU A 141 -23.91 0.23 -10.24
N VAL A 142 -23.88 0.41 -11.53
CA VAL A 142 -23.08 1.42 -12.21
C VAL A 142 -23.58 2.75 -11.69
N ARG A 143 -23.18 3.13 -10.47
CA ARG A 143 -23.17 4.52 -10.08
C ARG A 143 -22.14 5.13 -11.01
N SER A 144 -22.63 5.66 -12.10
CA SER A 144 -21.82 6.49 -12.99
C SER A 144 -21.46 7.75 -12.21
N ILE A 145 -20.45 7.61 -11.31
CA ILE A 145 -19.94 8.75 -10.56
C ILE A 145 -19.26 9.64 -11.57
N GLU A 146 -19.87 10.76 -11.84
CA GLU A 146 -19.32 11.81 -12.67
C GLU A 146 -18.53 12.76 -11.78
N VAL A 147 -17.25 12.94 -12.08
CA VAL A 147 -16.36 13.87 -11.39
C VAL A 147 -16.28 15.15 -12.21
N LEU A 148 -16.74 16.26 -11.63
CA LEU A 148 -16.56 17.57 -12.22
C LEU A 148 -15.20 18.15 -11.80
N LEU A 149 -14.24 18.18 -12.74
CA LEU A 149 -12.91 18.70 -12.51
C LEU A 149 -12.85 20.19 -12.89
N VAL A 150 -12.67 21.07 -11.90
CA VAL A 150 -12.57 22.52 -12.12
C VAL A 150 -11.09 22.90 -12.14
N MET A 151 -10.50 22.96 -13.33
CA MET A 151 -9.07 23.29 -13.52
C MET A 151 -8.87 24.04 -14.82
N LEU A 152 -7.90 24.96 -14.84
CA LEU A 152 -7.45 25.59 -16.09
C LEU A 152 -6.83 24.56 -17.01
N PRO A 153 -7.06 24.64 -18.34
CA PRO A 153 -6.44 23.73 -19.30
C PRO A 153 -4.92 23.76 -19.22
N GLY A 154 -4.29 22.57 -19.07
CA GLY A 154 -2.85 22.46 -18.93
C GLY A 154 -2.38 21.01 -18.80
N THR A 155 -1.07 20.84 -18.68
CA THR A 155 -0.45 19.49 -18.53
C THR A 155 -0.92 18.80 -17.24
N ALA A 156 -0.99 19.55 -16.15
CA ALA A 156 -1.47 19.02 -14.86
C ALA A 156 -2.92 18.56 -14.95
N THR A 157 -3.80 19.30 -15.63
CA THR A 157 -5.20 18.96 -15.83
C THR A 157 -5.36 17.67 -16.61
N ARG A 158 -4.59 17.49 -17.70
CA ARG A 158 -4.60 16.26 -18.50
C ARG A 158 -4.11 15.05 -17.70
N TYR A 159 -3.14 15.28 -16.83
CA TYR A 159 -2.63 14.22 -15.96
C TYR A 159 -3.72 13.76 -14.98
N VAL A 160 -4.33 14.70 -14.23
CA VAL A 160 -5.39 14.41 -13.25
C VAL A 160 -6.60 13.78 -13.93
N GLU A 161 -7.04 14.31 -15.08
CA GLU A 161 -8.15 13.75 -15.86
C GLU A 161 -7.87 12.27 -16.23
N ARG A 162 -6.68 11.98 -16.73
CA ARG A 162 -6.29 10.62 -17.12
C ARG A 162 -6.27 9.68 -15.91
N GLU A 163 -5.72 10.10 -14.78
CA GLU A 163 -5.68 9.29 -13.56
C GLU A 163 -7.10 8.98 -13.04
N LEU A 164 -8.00 9.97 -13.04
CA LEU A 164 -9.39 9.75 -12.66
C LEU A 164 -10.12 8.81 -13.63
N GLN A 165 -9.90 8.94 -14.94
CA GLN A 165 -10.47 8.02 -15.94
C GLN A 165 -9.92 6.61 -15.79
N GLN A 166 -8.65 6.42 -15.45
CA GLN A 166 -8.06 5.11 -15.16
C GLN A 166 -8.65 4.48 -13.89
N CYS A 167 -9.12 5.30 -12.96
CA CYS A 167 -9.89 4.85 -11.78
C CYS A 167 -11.36 4.53 -12.09
N GLY A 168 -11.81 4.66 -13.35
CA GLY A 168 -13.17 4.32 -13.77
C GLY A 168 -14.20 5.46 -13.62
N TYR A 169 -13.77 6.67 -13.27
CA TYR A 169 -14.65 7.82 -13.18
C TYR A 169 -14.94 8.44 -14.56
N ARG A 170 -16.16 8.92 -14.74
CA ARG A 170 -16.45 9.86 -15.84
C ARG A 170 -16.04 11.25 -15.40
N VAL A 171 -15.19 11.91 -16.20
CA VAL A 171 -14.66 13.23 -15.86
C VAL A 171 -15.20 14.27 -16.82
N SER A 172 -15.86 15.28 -16.25
CA SER A 172 -16.25 16.50 -16.96
C SER A 172 -15.32 17.64 -16.55
N LEU A 173 -14.67 18.29 -17.50
CA LEU A 173 -13.73 19.37 -17.25
C LEU A 173 -14.38 20.74 -17.48
N VAL A 174 -14.24 21.62 -16.50
CA VAL A 174 -14.60 23.05 -16.64
C VAL A 174 -13.42 23.92 -16.17
N SER A 175 -13.29 25.10 -16.79
CA SER A 175 -12.14 25.98 -16.57
C SER A 175 -12.28 26.90 -15.36
N ASN A 176 -13.49 27.10 -14.85
CA ASN A 176 -13.77 27.97 -13.69
C ASN A 176 -15.01 27.51 -12.93
N VAL A 177 -15.18 28.06 -11.72
CA VAL A 177 -16.29 27.71 -10.81
C VAL A 177 -17.64 28.13 -11.34
N PHE A 178 -17.73 29.24 -12.11
CA PHE A 178 -18.99 29.72 -12.66
C PHE A 178 -19.55 28.78 -13.71
N ASP A 179 -18.69 28.12 -14.49
CA ASP A 179 -19.09 27.09 -15.46
C ASP A 179 -19.48 25.77 -14.78
N ALA A 180 -19.03 25.55 -13.54
CA ALA A 180 -19.34 24.36 -12.76
C ALA A 180 -20.79 24.39 -12.22
N LEU A 181 -21.29 25.55 -11.81
CA LEU A 181 -22.60 25.69 -11.18
C LEU A 181 -23.78 25.17 -12.04
N PRO A 182 -23.86 25.48 -13.36
CA PRO A 182 -24.96 24.96 -14.21
C PRO A 182 -24.86 23.42 -14.41
N THR A 183 -23.67 22.86 -14.29
CA THR A 183 -23.46 21.42 -14.48
C THR A 183 -23.94 20.63 -13.26
N ILE A 184 -23.73 21.17 -12.06
CA ILE A 184 -24.15 20.53 -10.79
C ILE A 184 -25.68 20.52 -10.64
N VAL A 185 -26.37 21.54 -11.17
CA VAL A 185 -27.83 21.66 -11.04
C VAL A 185 -28.59 20.73 -12.01
N ARG A 186 -27.93 20.16 -13.00
CA ARG A 186 -28.58 19.27 -14.01
C ARG A 186 -28.50 17.78 -13.66
N THR A 187 -27.80 17.42 -12.58
CA THR A 187 -27.68 16.05 -12.05
C THR A 187 -28.64 15.85 -10.89
#